data_0e11d1c1dc74b6900f7ecbc29691335f
#
_entry.id   0e11d1c1dc74b6900f7ecbc29691335f
#
_cell.length_a   1.000
_cell.length_b   1.000
_cell.length_c   1.000
_cell.angle_alpha   90.00
_cell.angle_beta   90.00
_cell.angle_gamma   90.00
#
_symmetry.space_group_name_H-M   'P 1'
#
loop_
_entity.id
_entity.type
_entity.pdbx_description
1 polymer ?
#
loop_
_entity_poly.entity_id
_entity_poly.type
_entity_poly.pdbx_seq_one_letter_code
_entity_poly.pdbx_strand_id
1 'polypeptide(L)'
;MTPLIIAGRTFHSRLFIGTGKFGSHELMRQAIEASGSELVTVALRRVDLDKNPEGDPLISKLDPEKIVIVPNTSGARTAEEAIRIARLARAAGGFDWVKLELTPNLHHLLPDPIETLKAAEVLVKEGFKVLPYINADPVLAKRLEEAGNVAVMPLAAPIGT
;
A
#
# COMPACT_ATOMS: atom_id res chain seq x y z
N MET A 1 -0.52 -24.69 -7.89
CA MET A 1 0.29 -23.74 -7.08
C MET A 1 -0.44 -23.52 -5.78
N THR A 2 0.24 -23.54 -4.63
CA THR A 2 -0.41 -23.28 -3.32
C THR A 2 -0.94 -21.85 -3.29
N PRO A 3 -2.21 -21.60 -2.89
CA PRO A 3 -2.76 -20.27 -2.82
C PRO A 3 -1.99 -19.40 -1.82
N LEU A 4 -1.90 -18.10 -2.10
CA LEU A 4 -1.34 -17.12 -1.19
C LEU A 4 -2.46 -16.58 -0.29
N ILE A 5 -2.30 -16.65 1.03
CA ILE A 5 -3.31 -16.14 1.97
C ILE A 5 -2.68 -14.99 2.75
N ILE A 6 -3.31 -13.81 2.70
CA ILE A 6 -2.91 -12.62 3.48
C ILE A 6 -4.16 -12.07 4.16
N ALA A 7 -4.12 -11.87 5.46
CA ALA A 7 -5.24 -11.37 6.28
C ALA A 7 -6.56 -12.13 6.05
N GLY A 8 -6.49 -13.47 5.87
CA GLY A 8 -7.64 -14.33 5.63
C GLY A 8 -8.18 -14.29 4.19
N ARG A 9 -7.69 -13.41 3.32
CA ARG A 9 -8.05 -13.38 1.90
C ARG A 9 -7.12 -14.27 1.08
N THR A 10 -7.69 -15.08 0.22
CA THR A 10 -6.97 -15.94 -0.71
C THR A 10 -6.69 -15.19 -2.01
N PHE A 11 -5.44 -15.23 -2.48
CA PHE A 11 -4.97 -14.67 -3.74
C PHE A 11 -4.48 -15.80 -4.66
N HIS A 12 -4.91 -15.78 -5.91
CA HIS A 12 -4.47 -16.72 -6.94
C HIS A 12 -3.26 -16.18 -7.70
N SER A 13 -3.14 -14.84 -7.77
CA SER A 13 -1.95 -14.17 -8.30
C SER A 13 -0.97 -13.84 -7.17
N ARG A 14 0.34 -14.01 -7.46
CA ARG A 14 1.43 -13.56 -6.58
C ARG A 14 2.02 -12.23 -7.03
N LEU A 15 1.50 -11.67 -8.13
CA LEU A 15 1.89 -10.36 -8.62
C LEU A 15 0.97 -9.30 -8.03
N PHE A 16 1.56 -8.34 -7.32
CA PHE A 16 0.91 -7.13 -6.85
C PHE A 16 1.50 -5.94 -7.61
N ILE A 17 0.65 -5.05 -8.09
CA ILE A 17 1.10 -3.92 -8.90
C ILE A 17 0.65 -2.60 -8.30
N GLY A 18 1.36 -1.54 -8.68
CA GLY A 18 1.02 -0.16 -8.32
C GLY A 18 0.47 0.61 -9.52
N THR A 19 -0.14 1.74 -9.25
CA THR A 19 -0.77 2.61 -10.25
C THR A 19 0.14 3.73 -10.77
N GLY A 20 1.40 3.74 -10.36
CA GLY A 20 2.35 4.78 -10.75
C GLY A 20 2.86 4.67 -12.18
N LYS A 21 3.10 5.84 -12.83
CA LYS A 21 3.82 5.97 -14.11
C LYS A 21 3.16 5.37 -15.36
N PHE A 22 1.86 5.08 -15.35
CA PHE A 22 1.12 4.77 -16.56
C PHE A 22 0.82 6.05 -17.35
N GLY A 23 0.85 5.96 -18.67
CA GLY A 23 0.56 7.10 -19.56
C GLY A 23 -0.90 7.54 -19.56
N SER A 24 -1.82 6.64 -19.15
CA SER A 24 -3.25 6.95 -18.98
C SER A 24 -3.91 5.96 -18.01
N HIS A 25 -5.07 6.33 -17.46
CA HIS A 25 -5.88 5.44 -16.62
C HIS A 25 -6.36 4.20 -17.40
N GLU A 26 -6.61 4.33 -18.70
CA GLU A 26 -7.03 3.20 -19.53
C GLU A 26 -5.90 2.18 -19.72
N LEU A 27 -4.67 2.63 -20.02
CA LEU A 27 -3.51 1.75 -20.12
C LEU A 27 -3.23 1.04 -18.80
N MET A 28 -3.41 1.73 -17.69
CA MET A 28 -3.24 1.15 -16.37
C MET A 28 -4.31 0.08 -16.10
N ARG A 29 -5.60 0.34 -16.38
CA ARG A 29 -6.68 -0.65 -16.25
C ARG A 29 -6.37 -1.90 -17.08
N GLN A 30 -5.98 -1.74 -18.33
CA GLN A 30 -5.59 -2.83 -19.22
C GLN A 30 -4.41 -3.65 -18.66
N ALA A 31 -3.40 -2.97 -18.09
CA ALA A 31 -2.26 -3.63 -17.49
C ALA A 31 -2.65 -4.43 -16.23
N ILE A 32 -3.54 -3.87 -15.38
CA ILE A 32 -4.07 -4.58 -14.21
C ILE A 32 -4.82 -5.84 -14.65
N GLU A 33 -5.73 -5.73 -15.60
CA GLU A 33 -6.49 -6.86 -16.14
C GLU A 33 -5.58 -7.92 -16.76
N ALA A 34 -4.66 -7.51 -17.63
CA ALA A 34 -3.73 -8.42 -18.29
C ALA A 34 -2.76 -9.12 -17.33
N SER A 35 -2.39 -8.47 -16.22
CA SER A 35 -1.51 -9.03 -15.20
C SER A 35 -2.16 -10.11 -14.34
N GLY A 36 -3.49 -10.14 -14.26
CA GLY A 36 -4.23 -10.97 -13.32
C GLY A 36 -3.97 -10.63 -11.85
N SER A 37 -3.46 -9.43 -11.57
CA SER A 37 -3.19 -8.98 -10.20
C SER A 37 -4.50 -8.76 -9.43
N GLU A 38 -4.59 -9.31 -8.24
CA GLU A 38 -5.75 -9.20 -7.34
C GLU A 38 -5.52 -8.20 -6.19
N LEU A 39 -4.34 -7.54 -6.17
CA LEU A 39 -4.02 -6.48 -5.24
C LEU A 39 -3.29 -5.34 -5.97
N VAL A 40 -3.81 -4.12 -5.78
CA VAL A 40 -3.30 -2.92 -6.45
C VAL A 40 -3.02 -1.83 -5.42
N THR A 41 -1.78 -1.33 -5.41
CA THR A 41 -1.41 -0.21 -4.53
C THR A 41 -1.66 1.13 -5.21
N VAL A 42 -2.25 2.08 -4.49
CA VAL A 42 -2.60 3.40 -5.00
C VAL A 42 -2.01 4.51 -4.13
N ALA A 43 -1.52 5.57 -4.76
CA ALA A 43 -1.01 6.74 -4.05
C ALA A 43 -2.13 7.76 -3.84
N LEU A 44 -2.60 7.92 -2.61
CA LEU A 44 -3.70 8.85 -2.28
C LEU A 44 -3.40 10.32 -2.57
N ARG A 45 -2.13 10.73 -2.58
CA ARG A 45 -1.75 12.11 -2.97
C ARG A 45 -2.16 12.51 -4.38
N ARG A 46 -2.54 11.53 -5.21
CA ARG A 46 -3.01 11.75 -6.59
C ARG A 46 -4.53 11.74 -6.69
N VAL A 47 -5.21 11.38 -5.59
CA VAL A 47 -6.68 11.44 -5.49
C VAL A 47 -7.04 12.85 -5.11
N ASP A 48 -7.44 13.65 -6.09
CA ASP A 48 -7.95 15.01 -5.88
C ASP A 48 -9.43 14.89 -5.45
N LEU A 49 -9.64 14.67 -4.14
CA LEU A 49 -10.97 14.50 -3.55
C LEU A 49 -11.84 15.75 -3.75
N ASP A 50 -11.22 16.92 -3.88
CA ASP A 50 -11.95 18.19 -4.08
C ASP A 50 -12.45 18.34 -5.53
N LYS A 51 -11.76 17.73 -6.50
CA LYS A 51 -12.12 17.81 -7.93
C LYS A 51 -12.99 16.68 -8.43
N ASN A 52 -13.09 15.58 -7.69
CA ASN A 52 -13.88 14.41 -8.05
C ASN A 52 -14.76 13.94 -6.88
N PRO A 53 -15.90 14.61 -6.65
CA PRO A 53 -16.85 14.17 -5.60
C PRO A 53 -17.46 12.79 -5.88
N GLU A 54 -17.37 12.28 -7.10
CA GLU A 54 -17.80 10.93 -7.49
C GLU A 54 -16.71 9.85 -7.27
N GLY A 55 -15.58 10.21 -6.67
CA GLY A 55 -14.44 9.32 -6.44
C GLY A 55 -13.37 9.38 -7.54
N ASP A 56 -12.22 8.77 -7.27
CA ASP A 56 -11.12 8.71 -8.23
C ASP A 56 -11.55 7.87 -9.45
N PRO A 57 -11.51 8.43 -10.68
CA PRO A 57 -11.83 7.71 -11.92
C PRO A 57 -11.02 6.43 -12.10
N LEU A 58 -9.90 6.31 -11.41
CA LEU A 58 -9.05 5.16 -11.37
C LEU A 58 -9.64 4.03 -10.53
N ILE A 59 -10.03 4.37 -9.29
CA ILE A 59 -10.56 3.41 -8.31
C ILE A 59 -11.94 2.94 -8.74
N SER A 60 -12.79 3.84 -9.27
CA SER A 60 -14.15 3.53 -9.70
C SER A 60 -14.23 2.53 -10.88
N LYS A 61 -13.12 2.36 -11.61
CA LYS A 61 -13.04 1.40 -12.72
C LYS A 61 -12.51 0.03 -12.33
N LEU A 62 -12.05 -0.14 -11.10
CA LEU A 62 -11.57 -1.42 -10.59
C LEU A 62 -12.70 -2.16 -9.89
N ASP A 63 -12.84 -3.45 -10.18
CA ASP A 63 -13.83 -4.32 -9.54
C ASP A 63 -13.43 -4.60 -8.08
N PRO A 64 -14.12 -4.04 -7.07
CA PRO A 64 -13.74 -4.20 -5.67
C PRO A 64 -13.91 -5.61 -5.13
N GLU A 65 -14.69 -6.45 -5.80
CA GLU A 65 -14.85 -7.87 -5.41
C GLU A 65 -13.61 -8.67 -5.81
N LYS A 66 -12.99 -8.33 -6.93
CA LYS A 66 -11.81 -9.02 -7.47
C LYS A 66 -10.50 -8.44 -6.97
N ILE A 67 -10.43 -7.11 -6.83
CA ILE A 67 -9.18 -6.39 -6.59
C ILE A 67 -9.20 -5.74 -5.21
N VAL A 68 -8.19 -6.06 -4.39
CA VAL A 68 -7.93 -5.33 -3.15
C VAL A 68 -7.19 -4.04 -3.49
N ILE A 69 -7.83 -2.92 -3.19
CA ILE A 69 -7.18 -1.61 -3.32
C ILE A 69 -6.46 -1.29 -2.01
N VAL A 70 -5.16 -1.01 -2.13
CA VAL A 70 -4.30 -0.74 -0.99
C VAL A 70 -3.70 0.66 -1.12
N PRO A 71 -4.27 1.66 -0.45
CA PRO A 71 -3.67 2.98 -0.37
C PRO A 71 -2.25 2.91 0.22
N ASN A 72 -1.33 3.74 -0.29
CA ASN A 72 -0.01 3.88 0.30
C ASN A 72 0.16 5.23 1.01
N THR A 73 1.09 5.28 1.95
CA THR A 73 1.45 6.49 2.67
C THR A 73 2.67 7.20 2.08
N SER A 74 2.95 6.95 0.81
CA SER A 74 4.11 7.49 0.10
C SER A 74 4.25 9.01 0.29
N GLY A 75 5.45 9.42 0.65
CA GLY A 75 5.81 10.79 0.97
C GLY A 75 5.61 11.19 2.43
N ALA A 76 5.12 10.30 3.29
CA ALA A 76 5.22 10.49 4.73
C ALA A 76 6.68 10.40 5.17
N ARG A 77 7.06 11.29 6.08
CA ARG A 77 8.42 11.37 6.65
C ARG A 77 8.47 10.94 8.10
N THR A 78 7.33 10.98 8.79
CA THR A 78 7.18 10.60 10.18
C THR A 78 6.04 9.61 10.37
N ALA A 79 6.03 8.90 11.49
CA ALA A 79 4.96 7.98 11.84
C ALA A 79 3.59 8.70 11.89
N GLU A 80 3.54 9.90 12.47
CA GLU A 80 2.32 10.69 12.59
C GLU A 80 1.73 11.05 11.22
N GLU A 81 2.59 11.44 10.26
CA GLU A 81 2.14 11.74 8.89
C GLU A 81 1.56 10.49 8.21
N ALA A 82 2.24 9.34 8.33
CA ALA A 82 1.76 8.09 7.75
C ALA A 82 0.43 7.64 8.36
N ILE A 83 0.30 7.70 9.68
CA ILE A 83 -0.94 7.37 10.41
C ILE A 83 -2.08 8.29 9.94
N ARG A 84 -1.82 9.59 9.83
CA ARG A 84 -2.81 10.56 9.34
C ARG A 84 -3.28 10.22 7.92
N ILE A 85 -2.34 9.90 7.00
CA ILE A 85 -2.69 9.52 5.62
C ILE A 85 -3.55 8.26 5.61
N ALA A 86 -3.19 7.23 6.38
CA ALA A 86 -3.96 5.99 6.46
C ALA A 86 -5.39 6.23 7.00
N ARG A 87 -5.54 7.05 8.04
CA ARG A 87 -6.86 7.43 8.58
C ARG A 87 -7.70 8.22 7.58
N LEU A 88 -7.08 9.13 6.81
CA LEU A 88 -7.77 9.86 5.73
C LEU A 88 -8.25 8.90 4.63
N ALA A 89 -7.43 7.91 4.26
CA ALA A 89 -7.84 6.87 3.31
C ALA A 89 -9.07 6.11 3.78
N ARG A 90 -9.08 5.70 5.05
CA ARG A 90 -10.23 5.00 5.65
C ARG A 90 -11.46 5.89 5.67
N ALA A 91 -11.33 7.15 6.05
CA ALA A 91 -12.45 8.09 6.08
C ALA A 91 -13.02 8.37 4.68
N ALA A 92 -12.18 8.44 3.66
CA ALA A 92 -12.58 8.76 2.29
C ALA A 92 -13.21 7.59 1.52
N GLY A 93 -12.76 6.36 1.75
CA GLY A 93 -13.17 5.22 0.94
C GLY A 93 -13.33 3.89 1.68
N GLY A 94 -13.31 3.90 3.03
CA GLY A 94 -13.46 2.68 3.83
C GLY A 94 -12.27 1.71 3.74
N PHE A 95 -11.12 2.19 3.25
CA PHE A 95 -9.94 1.33 3.07
C PHE A 95 -9.35 0.91 4.42
N ASP A 96 -9.32 -0.38 4.70
CA ASP A 96 -8.69 -0.98 5.88
C ASP A 96 -7.34 -1.64 5.59
N TRP A 97 -6.96 -1.77 4.32
CA TRP A 97 -5.63 -2.15 3.89
C TRP A 97 -4.77 -0.91 3.68
N VAL A 98 -3.49 -0.99 4.04
CA VAL A 98 -2.54 0.10 3.82
C VAL A 98 -1.14 -0.43 3.53
N LYS A 99 -0.52 0.06 2.45
CA LYS A 99 0.93 -0.05 2.24
C LYS A 99 1.60 1.08 3.01
N LEU A 100 2.21 0.73 4.14
CA LEU A 100 2.91 1.68 4.98
C LEU A 100 4.28 1.99 4.39
N GLU A 101 4.47 3.22 3.92
CA GLU A 101 5.67 3.71 3.28
C GLU A 101 6.10 5.03 3.92
N LEU A 102 7.27 5.01 4.57
CA LEU A 102 7.90 6.16 5.20
C LEU A 102 9.29 6.34 4.63
N THR A 103 9.47 7.38 3.84
CA THR A 103 10.74 7.68 3.16
C THR A 103 11.16 9.11 3.45
N PRO A 104 11.86 9.35 4.59
CA PRO A 104 12.19 10.71 5.03
C PRO A 104 13.15 11.42 4.08
N ASN A 105 13.98 10.67 3.35
CA ASN A 105 14.91 11.20 2.36
C ASN A 105 14.44 10.92 0.94
N LEU A 106 14.00 11.97 0.24
CA LEU A 106 13.47 11.88 -1.12
C LEU A 106 14.53 11.57 -2.19
N HIS A 107 15.84 11.71 -1.88
CA HIS A 107 16.90 11.37 -2.82
C HIS A 107 17.19 9.86 -2.84
N HIS A 108 17.05 9.20 -1.70
CA HIS A 108 17.37 7.79 -1.58
C HIS A 108 16.13 6.88 -1.60
N LEU A 109 14.97 7.42 -1.22
CA LEU A 109 13.68 6.69 -1.14
C LEU A 109 13.78 5.40 -0.31
N LEU A 110 14.67 5.39 0.68
CA LEU A 110 14.83 4.28 1.60
C LEU A 110 13.87 4.42 2.79
N PRO A 111 13.24 3.32 3.23
CA PRO A 111 12.31 3.35 4.35
C PRO A 111 13.03 3.55 5.69
N ASP A 112 12.42 4.36 6.56
CA ASP A 112 12.87 4.53 7.94
C ASP A 112 12.38 3.38 8.81
N PRO A 113 13.25 2.56 9.41
CA PRO A 113 12.85 1.39 10.19
C PRO A 113 12.16 1.75 11.50
N ILE A 114 12.56 2.85 12.15
CA ILE A 114 12.05 3.25 13.46
C ILE A 114 10.64 3.83 13.31
N GLU A 115 10.48 4.77 12.40
CA GLU A 115 9.19 5.42 12.15
C GLU A 115 8.19 4.43 11.54
N THR A 116 8.66 3.48 10.70
CA THR A 116 7.81 2.41 10.16
C THR A 116 7.25 1.52 11.27
N LEU A 117 8.09 1.08 12.22
CA LEU A 117 7.63 0.24 13.33
C LEU A 117 6.61 0.97 14.21
N LYS A 118 6.88 2.23 14.58
CA LYS A 118 5.96 3.07 15.37
C LYS A 118 4.60 3.21 14.69
N ALA A 119 4.59 3.55 13.40
CA ALA A 119 3.34 3.71 12.65
C ALA A 119 2.58 2.39 12.52
N ALA A 120 3.29 1.29 12.25
CA ALA A 120 2.73 -0.04 12.11
C ALA A 120 1.99 -0.49 13.38
N GLU A 121 2.61 -0.32 14.56
CA GLU A 121 2.01 -0.68 15.85
C GLU A 121 0.69 0.06 16.12
N VAL A 122 0.63 1.34 15.76
CA VAL A 122 -0.59 2.15 15.92
C VAL A 122 -1.67 1.69 14.94
N LEU A 123 -1.33 1.56 13.67
CA LEU A 123 -2.29 1.21 12.64
C LEU A 123 -2.86 -0.21 12.82
N VAL A 124 -2.04 -1.17 13.25
CA VAL A 124 -2.52 -2.53 13.57
C VAL A 124 -3.51 -2.49 14.74
N LYS A 125 -3.23 -1.73 15.81
CA LYS A 125 -4.16 -1.57 16.94
C LYS A 125 -5.48 -0.92 16.52
N GLU A 126 -5.47 -0.11 15.48
CA GLU A 126 -6.65 0.52 14.89
C GLU A 126 -7.38 -0.41 13.88
N GLY A 127 -6.92 -1.65 13.72
CA GLY A 127 -7.54 -2.66 12.85
C GLY A 127 -7.21 -2.51 11.38
N PHE A 128 -6.15 -1.79 11.02
CA PHE A 128 -5.65 -1.80 9.65
C PHE A 128 -4.91 -3.09 9.32
N LYS A 129 -5.04 -3.55 8.08
CA LYS A 129 -4.24 -4.61 7.48
C LYS A 129 -3.01 -3.97 6.86
N VAL A 130 -1.92 -3.93 7.62
CA VAL A 130 -0.71 -3.16 7.29
C VAL A 130 0.30 -4.02 6.54
N LEU A 131 0.80 -3.47 5.42
CA LEU A 131 1.90 -4.01 4.62
C LEU A 131 3.06 -2.99 4.65
N PRO A 132 3.99 -3.09 5.62
CA PRO A 132 5.08 -2.14 5.73
C PRO A 132 6.15 -2.38 4.66
N TYR A 133 6.59 -1.29 4.02
CA TYR A 133 7.76 -1.25 3.14
C TYR A 133 9.01 -1.05 4.00
N ILE A 134 9.98 -1.95 3.89
CA ILE A 134 11.20 -1.99 4.71
C ILE A 134 12.44 -2.27 3.85
N ASN A 135 13.61 -1.97 4.36
CA ASN A 135 14.83 -2.55 3.84
C ASN A 135 14.82 -4.08 4.05
N ALA A 136 15.67 -4.83 3.35
CA ALA A 136 15.78 -6.28 3.49
C ALA A 136 16.41 -6.65 4.86
N ASP A 137 15.72 -6.36 5.93
CA ASP A 137 16.13 -6.56 7.34
C ASP A 137 15.22 -7.62 7.98
N PRO A 138 15.71 -8.85 8.20
CA PRO A 138 14.91 -9.93 8.79
C PRO A 138 14.58 -9.68 10.26
N VAL A 139 15.37 -8.90 11.00
CA VAL A 139 15.10 -8.58 12.40
C VAL A 139 13.91 -7.64 12.51
N LEU A 140 13.89 -6.58 11.68
CA LEU A 140 12.75 -5.69 11.61
C LEU A 140 11.50 -6.40 11.09
N ALA A 141 11.64 -7.25 10.06
CA ALA A 141 10.53 -8.04 9.53
C ALA A 141 9.86 -8.89 10.63
N LYS A 142 10.65 -9.54 11.49
CA LYS A 142 10.14 -10.34 12.61
C LYS A 142 9.41 -9.47 13.66
N ARG A 143 9.94 -8.30 14.00
CA ARG A 143 9.27 -7.36 14.91
C ARG A 143 7.93 -6.87 14.36
N LEU A 144 7.88 -6.60 13.07
CA LEU A 144 6.64 -6.18 12.39
C LEU A 144 5.60 -7.31 12.35
N GLU A 145 6.03 -8.57 12.12
CA GLU A 145 5.14 -9.74 12.23
C GLU A 145 4.57 -9.85 13.65
N GLU A 146 5.42 -9.75 14.68
CA GLU A 146 5.02 -9.79 16.10
C GLU A 146 4.09 -8.64 16.50
N ALA A 147 4.23 -7.47 15.86
CA ALA A 147 3.32 -6.34 16.02
C ALA A 147 1.95 -6.56 15.34
N GLY A 148 1.78 -7.66 14.58
CA GLY A 148 0.51 -8.03 13.94
C GLY A 148 0.32 -7.54 12.52
N ASN A 149 1.40 -7.15 11.83
CA ASN A 149 1.33 -6.81 10.42
C ASN A 149 0.99 -8.04 9.57
N VAL A 150 0.17 -7.87 8.54
CA VAL A 150 -0.36 -8.99 7.74
C VAL A 150 0.64 -9.53 6.71
N ALA A 151 1.63 -8.73 6.35
CA ALA A 151 2.77 -9.08 5.51
C ALA A 151 3.86 -8.03 5.69
N VAL A 152 5.06 -8.28 5.17
CA VAL A 152 6.14 -7.29 5.03
C VAL A 152 6.56 -7.19 3.57
N MET A 153 6.97 -6.00 3.12
CA MET A 153 7.36 -5.73 1.74
C MET A 153 8.84 -5.29 1.71
N PRO A 154 9.79 -6.22 1.74
CA PRO A 154 11.21 -5.88 1.71
C PRO A 154 11.60 -5.34 0.34
N LEU A 155 12.42 -4.29 0.34
CA LEU A 155 13.01 -3.69 -0.85
C LEU A 155 13.87 -4.73 -1.59
N ALA A 156 13.53 -5.01 -2.85
CA ALA A 156 14.32 -5.88 -3.73
C ALA A 156 15.31 -5.08 -4.58
N ALA A 157 14.86 -3.93 -5.11
CA ALA A 157 15.69 -3.02 -5.88
C ALA A 157 15.23 -1.56 -5.65
N PRO A 158 16.13 -0.57 -5.70
CA PRO A 158 15.77 0.83 -5.58
C PRO A 158 14.78 1.27 -6.65
N ILE A 159 13.89 2.21 -6.28
CA ILE A 159 12.87 2.73 -7.21
C ILE A 159 13.56 3.38 -8.41
N GLY A 160 13.17 2.96 -9.61
CA GLY A 160 13.70 3.52 -10.87
C GLY A 160 14.95 2.82 -11.41
N THR A 161 15.33 1.68 -10.84
CA THR A 161 16.44 0.84 -11.34
C THR A 161 15.93 -0.31 -12.18
#